data_e99a9bca8448eb8987e52ab94befe0b6
#
_entry.id   e99a9bca8448eb8987e52ab94befe0b6
#
_cell.length_a   1.000
_cell.length_b   1.000
_cell.length_c   1.000
_cell.angle_alpha   90.00
_cell.angle_beta   90.00
_cell.angle_gamma   90.00
#
_symmetry.space_group_name_H-M   'P 1'
#
loop_
_entity.id
_entity.type
_entity.pdbx_description
1 polymer ?
#
loop_
_entity_poly.entity_id
_entity_poly.type
_entity_poly.pdbx_seq_one_letter_code
_entity_poly.pdbx_strand_id
1 'polypeptide(L)'
;MQLKRKDFAHYFDTSTAGTGEANWELEGIGVEALSLAYNPQIDTFKQIIDDVASSTFDSYQIQSSVSGKRIDKDDPIWKWLNEARKKAESIETKMLEVDMSSATGDLSTTYDALQYNVLIVINEFLGENATISYDVYVKGKPTIGTVSISNKKPTFTPKG
;
A
#
# COMPACT_ATOMS: atom_id res chain seq x y z
N MET A 1 -6.44 -2.20 -24.27
CA MET A 1 -7.38 -2.62 -23.20
C MET A 1 -7.20 -1.75 -21.98
N GLN A 2 -8.27 -1.23 -21.45
CA GLN A 2 -8.20 -0.37 -20.27
C GLN A 2 -8.13 -1.21 -19.01
N LEU A 3 -7.16 -0.91 -18.14
CA LEU A 3 -7.03 -1.58 -16.85
C LEU A 3 -8.12 -1.15 -15.88
N LYS A 4 -8.48 -2.05 -14.98
CA LYS A 4 -9.49 -1.82 -13.94
C LYS A 4 -8.82 -1.86 -12.57
N ARG A 5 -9.50 -1.31 -11.55
CA ARG A 5 -8.97 -1.30 -10.18
C ARG A 5 -8.60 -2.72 -9.70
N LYS A 6 -9.38 -3.73 -10.05
CA LYS A 6 -9.13 -5.13 -9.67
C LYS A 6 -7.85 -5.72 -10.27
N ASP A 7 -7.28 -5.07 -11.28
CA ASP A 7 -6.03 -5.53 -11.91
C ASP A 7 -4.80 -5.19 -11.04
N PHE A 8 -4.99 -4.43 -9.98
CA PHE A 8 -3.96 -4.14 -8.99
C PHE A 8 -4.41 -4.63 -7.62
N ALA A 9 -3.61 -5.48 -6.99
CA ALA A 9 -3.88 -6.01 -5.66
C ALA A 9 -2.89 -5.44 -4.66
N HIS A 10 -3.36 -5.14 -3.45
CA HIS A 10 -2.52 -4.66 -2.35
C HIS A 10 -2.57 -5.64 -1.20
N TYR A 11 -1.39 -6.03 -0.72
CA TYR A 11 -1.23 -6.94 0.42
C TYR A 11 -0.45 -6.22 1.51
N PHE A 12 -0.82 -6.49 2.75
CA PHE A 12 -0.04 -6.05 3.91
C PHE A 12 0.62 -7.25 4.59
N ASP A 13 1.85 -7.05 5.05
CA ASP A 13 2.53 -8.03 5.88
C ASP A 13 2.03 -7.90 7.31
N THR A 14 1.25 -8.87 7.75
CA THR A 14 0.64 -8.89 9.08
C THR A 14 1.47 -9.67 10.10
N SER A 15 2.68 -10.09 9.75
CA SER A 15 3.59 -10.76 10.68
C SER A 15 4.10 -9.77 11.74
N THR A 16 4.52 -10.31 12.88
CA THR A 16 5.17 -9.48 13.89
C THR A 16 6.56 -9.09 13.40
N ALA A 17 6.88 -7.81 13.47
CA ALA A 17 8.16 -7.29 12.99
C ALA A 17 9.34 -8.04 13.62
N GLY A 18 10.25 -8.52 12.78
CA GLY A 18 11.47 -9.20 13.21
C GLY A 18 11.34 -10.68 13.56
N THR A 19 10.19 -11.31 13.33
CA THR A 19 9.94 -12.70 13.73
C THR A 19 9.85 -13.71 12.59
N GLY A 20 10.48 -13.46 11.45
CA GLY A 20 10.55 -14.48 10.40
C GLY A 20 9.86 -14.07 9.09
N GLU A 21 9.20 -15.05 8.46
CA GLU A 21 8.61 -14.86 7.14
C GLU A 21 7.41 -13.90 7.14
N ALA A 22 7.30 -13.11 6.07
CA ALA A 22 6.17 -12.24 5.85
C ALA A 22 4.86 -13.05 5.75
N ASN A 23 3.81 -12.55 6.37
CA ASN A 23 2.46 -13.10 6.25
C ASN A 23 1.60 -12.10 5.48
N TRP A 24 1.54 -12.26 4.16
CA TRP A 24 0.84 -11.35 3.29
C TRP A 24 -0.67 -11.62 3.29
N GLU A 25 -1.44 -10.59 3.62
CA GLU A 25 -2.89 -10.64 3.60
C GLU A 25 -3.42 -9.60 2.61
N LEU A 26 -4.36 -10.02 1.77
CA LEU A 26 -4.97 -9.16 0.75
C LEU A 26 -5.92 -8.14 1.41
N GLU A 27 -5.73 -6.86 1.10
CA GLU A 27 -6.67 -5.83 1.52
C GLU A 27 -7.73 -5.62 0.45
N GLY A 28 -8.97 -5.90 0.79
CA GLY A 28 -10.07 -5.76 -0.14
C GLY A 28 -11.44 -5.88 0.52
N ILE A 29 -11.52 -6.59 1.63
CA ILE A 29 -12.80 -6.81 2.31
C ILE A 29 -13.27 -5.51 2.95
N GLY A 30 -14.44 -5.03 2.55
CA GLY A 30 -15.05 -3.83 3.10
C GLY A 30 -14.41 -2.52 2.63
N VAL A 31 -13.43 -2.57 1.74
CA VAL A 31 -12.73 -1.39 1.21
C VAL A 31 -13.30 -1.02 -0.15
N GLU A 32 -13.75 0.21 -0.29
CA GLU A 32 -14.27 0.73 -1.56
C GLU A 32 -13.15 1.27 -2.43
N ALA A 33 -12.11 1.86 -1.83
CA ALA A 33 -10.99 2.43 -2.56
C ALA A 33 -9.70 2.37 -1.73
N LEU A 34 -8.61 2.04 -2.40
CA LEU A 34 -7.27 2.18 -1.89
C LEU A 34 -6.45 2.77 -3.03
N SER A 35 -6.17 4.05 -2.96
CA SER A 35 -5.40 4.77 -3.98
C SER A 35 -4.14 5.36 -3.37
N LEU A 36 -3.07 5.42 -4.15
CA LEU A 36 -1.81 6.03 -3.73
C LEU A 36 -1.71 7.44 -4.32
N ALA A 37 -1.62 8.42 -3.43
CA ALA A 37 -1.35 9.81 -3.81
C ALA A 37 0.15 10.04 -3.72
N TYR A 38 0.77 10.46 -4.80
CA TYR A 38 2.22 10.62 -4.85
C TYR A 38 2.70 11.93 -4.24
N ASN A 39 1.84 12.97 -4.18
CA ASN A 39 2.12 14.26 -3.54
C ASN A 39 3.51 14.81 -3.88
N PRO A 40 3.79 15.13 -5.14
CA PRO A 40 5.12 15.58 -5.54
C PRO A 40 5.49 16.88 -4.85
N GLN A 41 6.72 16.95 -4.36
CA GLN A 41 7.29 18.15 -3.76
C GLN A 41 8.15 18.85 -4.82
N ILE A 42 7.76 20.08 -5.17
CA ILE A 42 8.39 20.86 -6.23
C ILE A 42 9.00 22.12 -5.61
N ASP A 43 10.29 22.32 -5.87
CA ASP A 43 10.99 23.55 -5.51
C ASP A 43 10.97 24.50 -6.69
N THR A 44 10.63 25.75 -6.43
CA THR A 44 10.57 26.79 -7.46
C THR A 44 11.59 27.86 -7.15
N PHE A 45 12.41 28.19 -8.16
CA PHE A 45 13.46 29.18 -8.06
C PHE A 45 13.39 30.16 -9.23
N LYS A 46 13.49 31.44 -8.93
CA LYS A 46 13.53 32.49 -9.95
C LYS A 46 14.68 33.43 -9.69
N GLN A 47 15.60 33.53 -10.66
CA GLN A 47 16.69 34.49 -10.60
C GLN A 47 16.16 35.88 -10.94
N ILE A 48 16.88 36.90 -10.48
CA ILE A 48 16.48 38.29 -10.70
C ILE A 48 16.41 38.66 -12.19
N ILE A 49 17.15 37.95 -13.02
CA ILE A 49 17.19 38.17 -14.48
C ILE A 49 16.20 37.30 -15.26
N ASP A 50 15.49 36.38 -14.56
CA ASP A 50 14.58 35.46 -15.22
C ASP A 50 13.17 36.07 -15.33
N ASP A 51 12.54 35.91 -16.48
CA ASP A 51 11.15 36.27 -16.69
C ASP A 51 10.18 35.19 -16.16
N VAL A 52 10.65 33.94 -16.15
CA VAL A 52 9.86 32.80 -15.72
C VAL A 52 10.66 31.99 -14.69
N ALA A 53 9.99 31.59 -13.59
CA ALA A 53 10.61 30.75 -12.57
C ALA A 53 10.86 29.34 -13.09
N SER A 54 11.95 28.74 -12.61
CA SER A 54 12.29 27.34 -12.87
C SER A 54 11.79 26.47 -11.72
N SER A 55 11.24 25.32 -12.07
CA SER A 55 10.77 24.34 -11.08
C SER A 55 11.61 23.06 -11.15
N THR A 56 11.98 22.55 -9.98
CA THR A 56 12.72 21.31 -9.86
C THR A 56 11.95 20.34 -8.97
N PHE A 57 12.03 19.07 -9.33
CA PHE A 57 11.42 18.00 -8.53
C PHE A 57 12.33 17.65 -7.36
N ASP A 58 11.79 17.68 -6.15
CA ASP A 58 12.50 17.28 -4.93
C ASP A 58 12.26 15.81 -4.60
N SER A 59 11.01 15.47 -4.32
CA SER A 59 10.67 14.12 -3.86
C SER A 59 9.17 13.85 -4.00
N TYR A 60 8.79 12.59 -3.83
CA TYR A 60 7.40 12.19 -3.61
C TYR A 60 7.15 11.93 -2.14
N GLN A 61 5.96 12.25 -1.68
CA GLN A 61 5.43 11.86 -0.36
C GLN A 61 4.22 10.95 -0.60
N ILE A 62 4.49 9.68 -0.83
CA ILE A 62 3.44 8.72 -1.21
C ILE A 62 2.62 8.34 0.02
N GLN A 63 1.31 8.47 -0.10
CA GLN A 63 0.39 8.08 0.97
C GLN A 63 -0.94 7.60 0.41
N SER A 64 -1.66 6.87 1.25
CA SER A 64 -3.02 6.41 0.95
C SER A 64 -3.89 6.58 2.17
N SER A 65 -5.16 6.90 1.95
CA SER A 65 -6.16 6.94 3.01
C SER A 65 -7.24 5.94 2.68
N VAL A 66 -7.48 5.00 3.58
CA VAL A 66 -8.62 4.07 3.50
C VAL A 66 -9.68 4.59 4.44
N SER A 67 -10.77 5.09 3.87
CA SER A 67 -11.87 5.69 4.62
C SER A 67 -13.05 4.73 4.69
N GLY A 68 -13.54 4.49 5.90
CA GLY A 68 -14.76 3.74 6.11
C GLY A 68 -14.70 2.27 5.72
N LYS A 69 -13.58 1.60 5.98
CA LYS A 69 -13.49 0.15 5.78
C LYS A 69 -14.53 -0.54 6.66
N ARG A 70 -15.43 -1.30 6.05
CA ARG A 70 -16.43 -2.07 6.78
C ARG A 70 -15.75 -3.23 7.51
N ILE A 71 -16.11 -3.39 8.79
CA ILE A 71 -15.52 -4.42 9.63
C ILE A 71 -16.23 -5.75 9.41
N ASP A 72 -15.44 -6.77 9.06
CA ASP A 72 -15.89 -8.15 8.99
C ASP A 72 -15.07 -8.96 9.99
N LYS A 73 -15.74 -9.69 10.86
CA LYS A 73 -15.08 -10.45 11.94
C LYS A 73 -14.08 -11.49 11.46
N ASP A 74 -14.22 -11.96 10.22
CA ASP A 74 -13.36 -13.00 9.65
C ASP A 74 -12.23 -12.43 8.78
N ASP A 75 -12.17 -11.11 8.63
CA ASP A 75 -11.16 -10.42 7.85
C ASP A 75 -9.82 -10.40 8.62
N PRO A 76 -8.76 -11.02 8.09
CA PRO A 76 -7.44 -11.02 8.75
C PRO A 76 -6.87 -9.62 8.94
N ILE A 77 -7.12 -8.70 8.00
CA ILE A 77 -6.65 -7.32 8.09
C ILE A 77 -7.34 -6.60 9.25
N TRP A 78 -8.65 -6.81 9.41
CA TRP A 78 -9.37 -6.26 10.56
C TRP A 78 -8.80 -6.74 11.89
N LYS A 79 -8.56 -8.04 12.01
CA LYS A 79 -8.00 -8.62 13.25
C LYS A 79 -6.65 -7.99 13.59
N TRP A 80 -5.81 -7.81 12.59
CA TRP A 80 -4.49 -7.19 12.72
C TRP A 80 -4.58 -5.70 13.12
N LEU A 81 -5.43 -4.94 12.45
CA LEU A 81 -5.66 -3.52 12.78
C LEU A 81 -6.24 -3.37 14.18
N ASN A 82 -7.14 -4.26 14.59
CA ASN A 82 -7.75 -4.22 15.90
C ASN A 82 -6.74 -4.43 17.03
N GLU A 83 -5.75 -5.28 16.85
CA GLU A 83 -4.70 -5.46 17.85
C GLU A 83 -3.88 -4.18 18.04
N ALA A 84 -3.54 -3.48 16.96
CA ALA A 84 -2.87 -2.19 17.04
C ALA A 84 -3.76 -1.12 17.68
N ARG A 85 -5.04 -1.10 17.33
CA ARG A 85 -6.01 -0.17 17.91
C ARG A 85 -6.11 -0.31 19.43
N LYS A 86 -6.19 -1.56 19.92
CA LYS A 86 -6.26 -1.83 21.36
C LYS A 86 -5.06 -1.31 22.12
N LYS A 87 -3.90 -1.31 21.48
CA LYS A 87 -2.64 -0.82 22.06
C LYS A 87 -2.42 0.68 21.84
N ALA A 88 -3.27 1.31 21.01
CA ALA A 88 -3.13 2.70 20.57
C ALA A 88 -1.75 2.96 19.92
N GLU A 89 -1.31 2.04 19.09
CA GLU A 89 -0.01 2.10 18.42
C GLU A 89 -0.17 2.22 16.90
N SER A 90 0.85 2.80 16.27
CA SER A 90 1.01 2.74 14.81
C SER A 90 1.61 1.38 14.41
N ILE A 91 1.51 1.05 13.12
CA ILE A 91 2.06 -0.19 12.58
C ILE A 91 3.13 0.15 11.57
N GLU A 92 4.34 -0.37 11.77
CA GLU A 92 5.39 -0.33 10.76
C GLU A 92 5.48 -1.70 10.10
N THR A 93 5.28 -1.74 8.79
CA THR A 93 5.25 -3.00 8.05
C THR A 93 5.60 -2.79 6.58
N LYS A 94 5.30 -3.78 5.76
CA LYS A 94 5.51 -3.74 4.32
C LYS A 94 4.19 -3.92 3.59
N MET A 95 4.09 -3.28 2.43
CA MET A 95 2.94 -3.41 1.53
C MET A 95 3.42 -3.88 0.17
N LEU A 96 2.71 -4.84 -0.42
CA LEU A 96 2.92 -5.25 -1.81
C LEU A 96 1.83 -4.66 -2.69
N GLU A 97 2.26 -4.08 -3.80
CA GLU A 97 1.38 -3.71 -4.90
C GLU A 97 1.67 -4.65 -6.05
N VAL A 98 0.69 -5.45 -6.43
CA VAL A 98 0.84 -6.48 -7.47
C VAL A 98 0.04 -6.08 -8.69
N ASP A 99 0.70 -6.01 -9.84
CA ASP A 99 0.05 -5.77 -11.12
C ASP A 99 -0.41 -7.10 -11.71
N MET A 100 -1.66 -7.43 -11.50
CA MET A 100 -2.25 -8.70 -11.98
C MET A 100 -2.38 -8.73 -13.50
N SER A 101 -2.26 -7.59 -14.17
CA SER A 101 -2.32 -7.52 -15.64
C SER A 101 -0.98 -7.84 -16.30
N SER A 102 0.10 -7.92 -15.53
CA SER A 102 1.46 -8.12 -16.06
C SER A 102 1.79 -9.58 -16.39
N ALA A 103 0.92 -10.52 -16.03
CA ALA A 103 1.12 -11.93 -16.34
C ALA A 103 1.20 -12.16 -17.85
N THR A 104 2.23 -12.88 -18.30
CA THR A 104 2.41 -13.25 -19.70
C THR A 104 2.04 -14.71 -19.92
N GLY A 105 1.00 -14.93 -20.75
CA GLY A 105 0.51 -16.26 -21.04
C GLY A 105 -0.52 -16.78 -20.03
N ASP A 106 -1.33 -17.72 -20.48
CA ASP A 106 -2.50 -18.22 -19.73
C ASP A 106 -2.16 -19.00 -18.46
N LEU A 107 -0.92 -19.49 -18.35
CA LEU A 107 -0.46 -20.30 -17.22
C LEU A 107 0.53 -19.57 -16.30
N SER A 108 0.76 -18.26 -16.54
CA SER A 108 1.67 -17.51 -15.70
C SER A 108 1.05 -17.23 -14.33
N THR A 109 1.82 -17.53 -13.27
CA THR A 109 1.49 -17.20 -11.88
C THR A 109 2.42 -16.12 -11.34
N THR A 110 3.27 -15.55 -12.21
CA THR A 110 4.26 -14.54 -11.83
C THR A 110 3.83 -13.17 -12.34
N TYR A 111 3.85 -12.18 -11.46
CA TYR A 111 3.37 -10.83 -11.73
C TYR A 111 4.43 -9.81 -11.33
N ASP A 112 4.43 -8.66 -12.00
CA ASP A 112 5.24 -7.52 -11.57
C ASP A 112 4.70 -6.96 -10.25
N ALA A 113 5.59 -6.58 -9.37
CA ALA A 113 5.20 -6.08 -8.06
C ALA A 113 6.17 -5.04 -7.52
N LEU A 114 5.64 -4.18 -6.65
CA LEU A 114 6.44 -3.22 -5.88
C LEU A 114 6.24 -3.53 -4.40
N GLN A 115 7.33 -3.53 -3.64
CA GLN A 115 7.28 -3.66 -2.19
C GLN A 115 7.62 -2.32 -1.55
N TYR A 116 6.72 -1.82 -0.72
CA TYR A 116 6.89 -0.58 0.01
C TYR A 116 7.11 -0.86 1.49
N ASN A 117 7.97 -0.04 2.12
CA ASN A 117 7.97 0.07 3.58
C ASN A 117 6.95 1.11 3.96
N VAL A 118 6.05 0.79 4.88
CA VAL A 118 4.91 1.66 5.21
C VAL A 118 4.72 1.83 6.71
N LEU A 119 4.13 2.97 7.07
CA LEU A 119 3.63 3.26 8.40
C LEU A 119 2.11 3.37 8.30
N ILE A 120 1.40 2.61 9.10
CA ILE A 120 -0.06 2.63 9.15
C ILE A 120 -0.51 3.27 10.45
N VAL A 121 -1.39 4.26 10.33
CA VAL A 121 -1.96 4.99 11.46
C VAL A 121 -3.48 4.92 11.39
N ILE A 122 -4.11 4.46 12.47
CA ILE A 122 -5.56 4.37 12.55
C ILE A 122 -6.11 5.75 12.88
N ASN A 123 -7.04 6.25 12.05
CA ASN A 123 -7.63 7.57 12.18
C ASN A 123 -8.95 7.58 12.94
N GLU A 124 -9.83 6.64 12.63
CA GLU A 124 -11.19 6.65 13.15
C GLU A 124 -11.70 5.24 13.28
N PHE A 125 -12.45 5.00 14.34
CA PHE A 125 -13.09 3.72 14.63
C PHE A 125 -14.54 3.97 14.99
N LEU A 126 -15.46 3.27 14.34
CA LEU A 126 -16.91 3.41 14.56
C LEU A 126 -17.43 4.83 14.29
N GLY A 127 -17.05 5.41 13.15
CA GLY A 127 -17.55 6.73 12.73
C GLY A 127 -19.02 6.67 12.38
N GLU A 128 -19.35 6.09 11.24
CA GLU A 128 -20.70 5.71 10.84
C GLU A 128 -20.73 4.20 10.66
N ASN A 129 -21.62 3.51 11.36
CA ASN A 129 -21.69 2.05 11.36
C ASN A 129 -20.41 1.40 11.92
N ALA A 130 -20.23 0.08 11.70
CA ALA A 130 -19.05 -0.65 12.13
C ALA A 130 -17.94 -0.49 11.08
N THR A 131 -17.22 0.61 11.16
CA THR A 131 -16.14 0.94 10.21
C THR A 131 -14.85 1.33 10.92
N ILE A 132 -13.75 1.19 10.20
CA ILE A 132 -12.43 1.68 10.63
C ILE A 132 -11.78 2.42 9.46
N SER A 133 -11.12 3.53 9.76
CA SER A 133 -10.38 4.32 8.79
C SER A 133 -8.92 4.40 9.18
N TYR A 134 -8.03 4.27 8.23
CA TYR A 134 -6.59 4.35 8.48
C TYR A 134 -5.85 4.97 7.31
N ASP A 135 -4.68 5.52 7.61
CA ASP A 135 -3.78 6.09 6.61
C ASP A 135 -2.53 5.23 6.49
N VAL A 136 -2.01 5.15 5.27
CA VAL A 136 -0.77 4.46 4.94
C VAL A 136 0.23 5.48 4.43
N TYR A 137 1.36 5.60 5.11
CA TYR A 137 2.46 6.48 4.70
C TYR A 137 3.62 5.64 4.20
N VAL A 138 4.07 5.90 2.98
CA VAL A 138 5.18 5.16 2.38
C VAL A 138 6.51 5.77 2.85
N LYS A 139 7.44 4.91 3.25
CA LYS A 139 8.77 5.27 3.73
C LYS A 139 9.81 4.89 2.69
N GLY A 140 10.40 5.88 2.02
CA GLY A 140 11.45 5.66 1.04
C GLY A 140 10.94 5.17 -0.32
N LYS A 141 11.85 4.65 -1.12
CA LYS A 141 11.54 4.15 -2.46
C LYS A 141 11.04 2.71 -2.41
N PRO A 142 10.11 2.33 -3.31
CA PRO A 142 9.70 0.94 -3.42
C PRO A 142 10.82 0.06 -3.95
N THR A 143 10.79 -1.20 -3.57
CA THR A 143 11.64 -2.23 -4.14
C THR A 143 10.90 -2.88 -5.31
N ILE A 144 11.50 -2.84 -6.48
CA ILE A 144 10.95 -3.45 -7.70
C ILE A 144 11.23 -4.93 -7.69
N GLY A 145 10.24 -5.73 -8.05
CA GLY A 145 10.43 -7.18 -8.10
C GLY A 145 9.26 -7.89 -8.76
N THR A 146 9.16 -9.16 -8.48
CA THR A 146 8.07 -10.02 -8.97
C THR A 146 7.43 -10.77 -7.83
N VAL A 147 6.18 -11.18 -8.04
CA VAL A 147 5.41 -11.97 -7.08
C VAL A 147 4.93 -13.24 -7.75
N SER A 148 5.13 -14.37 -7.07
CA SER A 148 4.51 -15.64 -7.40
C SER A 148 3.41 -15.90 -6.38
N ILE A 149 2.20 -16.23 -6.85
CA ILE A 149 1.05 -16.46 -5.97
C ILE A 149 0.72 -17.95 -5.95
N SER A 150 0.73 -18.52 -4.75
CA SER A 150 0.37 -19.92 -4.51
C SER A 150 -0.58 -19.97 -3.30
N ASN A 151 -1.70 -20.67 -3.45
CA ASN A 151 -2.72 -20.78 -2.39
C ASN A 151 -3.16 -19.40 -1.85
N LYS A 152 -3.33 -18.43 -2.76
CA LYS A 152 -3.72 -17.04 -2.46
C LYS A 152 -2.69 -16.27 -1.64
N LYS A 153 -1.49 -16.81 -1.47
CA LYS A 153 -0.39 -16.14 -0.75
C LYS A 153 0.72 -15.76 -1.74
N PRO A 154 1.13 -14.50 -1.77
CA PRO A 154 2.23 -14.07 -2.62
C PRO A 154 3.59 -14.35 -2.01
N THR A 155 4.57 -14.61 -2.87
CA THR A 155 5.99 -14.65 -2.50
C THR A 155 6.71 -13.62 -3.35
N PHE A 156 7.29 -12.62 -2.70
CA PHE A 156 7.97 -11.52 -3.38
C PHE A 156 9.45 -11.84 -3.59
N THR A 157 9.94 -11.61 -4.80
CA THR A 157 11.35 -11.76 -5.15
C THR A 157 11.86 -10.41 -5.69
N PRO A 158 12.79 -9.76 -4.99
CA PRO A 158 13.36 -8.50 -5.48
C PRO A 158 14.08 -8.70 -6.81
N LYS A 159 13.99 -7.71 -7.67
CA LYS A 159 14.73 -7.68 -8.92
C LYS A 159 16.14 -7.17 -8.62
N GLY A 160 17.10 -8.01 -8.89
CA GLY A 160 18.51 -7.72 -8.65
C GLY A 160 19.11 -6.68 -9.57
#